data_5be2cc88531684fe061051fee418c708
#
_entry.id   5be2cc88531684fe061051fee418c708
#
_cell.length_a   1.000
_cell.length_b   1.000
_cell.length_c   1.000
_cell.angle_alpha   90.00
_cell.angle_beta   90.00
_cell.angle_gamma   90.00
#
_symmetry.space_group_name_H-M   'P 1'
#
loop_
_entity.id
_entity.type
_entity.pdbx_description
1 polymer ?
#
loop_
_entity_poly.entity_id
_entity_poly.type
_entity_poly.pdbx_seq_one_letter_code
_entity_poly.pdbx_strand_id
1 'polypeptide(L)'
;AREHSGTGRFAWLTMRPMTLFESGESNGKVSLKGLFDTPNKLLETNELKLADIAFLICRGGWPMAIDLTEEAALEQAFDYYEAVTKEDITRVDGIKRSSERVQRLMKAYARHQGTQASIATIKEDLKTNDITTLDEDTISSYLDALRKIFVIEDMPAWNPNLRSKTAIRTTDTRYFVDPSIATAALDLGPNDLLNDLNTMGFFFEALCVRDLRVYAEALNGKVYHYRDKNELECDAVVHLRDGRYGLVEIKLGGESLISDGAKTLNQLEGLIDNTRM
;
A
#
# COMPACT_ATOMS: atom_id res chain seq x y z
N ALA A 1 43.18 11.24 -1.16
CA ALA A 1 42.01 11.96 -1.64
C ALA A 1 40.91 11.80 -0.59
N ARG A 2 40.34 12.88 -0.06
CA ARG A 2 39.17 12.84 0.81
C ARG A 2 37.96 12.55 -0.09
N GLU A 3 37.40 11.38 0.00
CA GLU A 3 36.09 11.08 -0.63
C GLU A 3 35.01 11.88 0.08
N HIS A 4 34.45 12.85 -0.62
CA HIS A 4 33.28 13.58 -0.14
C HIS A 4 32.03 12.76 -0.43
N SER A 5 31.32 12.31 0.61
CA SER A 5 30.09 11.53 0.52
C SER A 5 28.92 12.23 -0.18
N GLY A 6 29.05 13.53 -0.49
CA GLY A 6 27.94 14.33 -1.04
C GLY A 6 26.80 14.59 -0.05
N THR A 7 26.92 14.17 1.20
CA THR A 7 25.91 14.36 2.26
C THR A 7 25.47 15.84 2.34
N GLY A 8 24.16 16.06 2.34
CA GLY A 8 23.56 17.40 2.35
C GLY A 8 23.46 18.11 0.99
N ARG A 9 23.91 17.47 -0.11
CA ARG A 9 23.83 18.02 -1.48
C ARG A 9 22.82 17.32 -2.37
N PHE A 10 22.26 16.20 -1.91
CA PHE A 10 21.29 15.40 -2.65
C PHE A 10 19.96 15.40 -1.94
N ALA A 11 18.87 15.48 -2.69
CA ALA A 11 17.52 15.16 -2.27
C ALA A 11 17.13 13.82 -2.90
N TRP A 12 16.44 13.00 -2.13
CA TRP A 12 15.90 11.74 -2.59
C TRP A 12 14.42 11.90 -2.91
N LEU A 13 14.02 11.48 -4.10
CA LEU A 13 12.62 11.40 -4.54
C LEU A 13 12.33 9.94 -4.88
N THR A 14 11.28 9.40 -4.29
CA THR A 14 10.81 8.06 -4.61
C THR A 14 9.80 8.14 -5.75
N MET A 15 10.14 7.55 -6.91
CA MET A 15 9.20 7.42 -8.00
C MET A 15 8.32 6.19 -7.74
N ARG A 16 7.01 6.41 -7.66
CA ARG A 16 5.99 5.36 -7.47
C ARG A 16 5.15 5.15 -8.73
N PRO A 17 4.37 4.08 -8.82
CA PRO A 17 3.35 3.94 -9.84
C PRO A 17 2.42 5.16 -9.87
N MET A 18 1.83 5.46 -11.03
CA MET A 18 0.94 6.61 -11.23
C MET A 18 -0.31 6.49 -10.34
N THR A 19 -0.72 7.62 -9.79
CA THR A 19 -2.00 7.75 -9.09
C THR A 19 -3.17 7.78 -10.08
N LEU A 20 -4.39 7.61 -9.57
CA LEU A 20 -5.61 7.77 -10.38
C LEU A 20 -5.78 9.21 -10.91
N PHE A 21 -5.16 10.19 -10.28
CA PHE A 21 -5.13 11.55 -10.79
C PHE A 21 -4.17 11.70 -11.98
N GLU A 22 -3.00 11.11 -11.91
CA GLU A 22 -2.00 11.15 -12.98
C GLU A 22 -2.44 10.35 -14.21
N SER A 23 -3.21 9.27 -14.02
CA SER A 23 -3.76 8.45 -15.11
C SER A 23 -5.14 8.93 -15.61
N GLY A 24 -5.70 9.98 -15.01
CA GLY A 24 -6.89 10.68 -15.53
C GLY A 24 -8.24 10.17 -15.01
N GLU A 25 -8.28 9.14 -14.16
CA GLU A 25 -9.53 8.62 -13.59
C GLU A 25 -10.05 9.47 -12.42
N SER A 26 -9.17 10.18 -11.72
CA SER A 26 -9.57 11.17 -10.71
C SER A 26 -9.63 12.58 -11.32
N ASN A 27 -10.73 13.29 -11.07
CA ASN A 27 -10.92 14.67 -11.54
C ASN A 27 -10.15 15.73 -10.72
N GLY A 28 -9.50 15.34 -9.61
CA GLY A 28 -8.73 16.22 -8.74
C GLY A 28 -9.52 17.28 -7.99
N LYS A 29 -10.86 17.25 -7.97
CA LYS A 29 -11.68 18.24 -7.26
C LYS A 29 -11.46 18.21 -5.75
N VAL A 30 -11.21 17.03 -5.18
CA VAL A 30 -10.75 16.87 -3.81
C VAL A 30 -9.25 16.65 -3.83
N SER A 31 -8.49 17.46 -3.14
CA SER A 31 -7.05 17.31 -2.98
C SER A 31 -6.67 17.09 -1.52
N LEU A 32 -5.65 16.27 -1.26
CA LEU A 32 -5.14 16.05 0.09
C LEU A 32 -4.73 17.38 0.76
N LYS A 33 -4.11 18.29 0.01
CA LYS A 33 -3.80 19.65 0.48
C LYS A 33 -5.04 20.41 0.91
N GLY A 34 -6.11 20.35 0.11
CA GLY A 34 -7.38 21.00 0.42
C GLY A 34 -8.02 20.46 1.70
N LEU A 35 -7.92 19.15 1.94
CA LEU A 35 -8.41 18.52 3.18
C LEU A 35 -7.67 19.03 4.42
N PHE A 36 -6.35 19.29 4.34
CA PHE A 36 -5.60 19.89 5.43
C PHE A 36 -5.88 21.39 5.63
N ASP A 37 -6.13 22.13 4.56
CA ASP A 37 -6.28 23.58 4.62
C ASP A 37 -7.74 24.01 4.88
N THR A 38 -8.72 23.26 4.38
CA THR A 38 -10.16 23.60 4.46
C THR A 38 -11.06 22.37 4.52
N PRO A 39 -10.97 21.54 5.56
CA PRO A 39 -11.59 20.19 5.61
C PRO A 39 -13.13 20.20 5.47
N ASN A 40 -13.81 21.24 5.94
CA ASN A 40 -15.28 21.32 5.98
C ASN A 40 -15.94 21.68 4.63
N LYS A 41 -15.20 21.81 3.53
CA LYS A 41 -15.71 22.27 2.23
C LYS A 41 -15.60 21.26 1.11
N LEU A 42 -15.05 20.07 1.38
CA LEU A 42 -14.70 19.12 0.34
C LEU A 42 -15.58 17.88 0.45
N LEU A 43 -16.69 17.91 -0.28
CA LEU A 43 -17.53 16.73 -0.50
C LEU A 43 -17.72 16.58 -2.01
N GLU A 44 -17.24 15.50 -2.57
CA GLU A 44 -17.39 15.18 -3.99
C GLU A 44 -17.70 13.69 -4.15
N THR A 45 -18.37 13.36 -5.22
CA THR A 45 -18.63 11.99 -5.64
C THR A 45 -17.85 11.67 -6.91
N ASN A 46 -17.54 10.41 -7.09
CA ASN A 46 -16.96 9.86 -8.29
C ASN A 46 -18.01 8.99 -9.01
N GLU A 47 -17.94 8.94 -10.32
CA GLU A 47 -18.85 8.14 -11.17
C GLU A 47 -18.32 6.72 -11.44
N LEU A 48 -17.12 6.37 -10.95
CA LEU A 48 -16.53 5.03 -11.11
C LEU A 48 -17.43 3.97 -10.46
N LYS A 49 -17.69 2.91 -11.23
CA LYS A 49 -18.40 1.73 -10.77
C LYS A 49 -17.44 0.72 -10.16
N LEU A 50 -17.97 -0.28 -9.45
CA LEU A 50 -17.15 -1.36 -8.90
C LEU A 50 -16.33 -2.07 -9.98
N ALA A 51 -16.88 -2.25 -11.18
CA ALA A 51 -16.16 -2.86 -12.30
C ALA A 51 -14.95 -2.01 -12.74
N ASP A 52 -15.11 -0.68 -12.79
CA ASP A 52 -14.02 0.23 -13.13
C ASP A 52 -12.93 0.16 -12.06
N ILE A 53 -13.31 0.15 -10.78
CA ILE A 53 -12.36 0.03 -9.65
C ILE A 53 -11.62 -1.33 -9.70
N ALA A 54 -12.33 -2.43 -9.96
CA ALA A 54 -11.70 -3.75 -10.11
C ALA A 54 -10.68 -3.78 -11.25
N PHE A 55 -11.03 -3.18 -12.40
CA PHE A 55 -10.10 -3.01 -13.52
C PHE A 55 -8.89 -2.17 -13.14
N LEU A 56 -9.07 -1.02 -12.50
CA LEU A 56 -7.98 -0.12 -12.10
C LEU A 56 -7.04 -0.75 -11.08
N ILE A 57 -7.55 -1.58 -10.16
CA ILE A 57 -6.74 -2.36 -9.23
C ILE A 57 -5.83 -3.34 -10.01
N CYS A 58 -6.39 -4.08 -10.97
CA CYS A 58 -5.64 -5.07 -11.74
C CYS A 58 -4.71 -4.45 -12.78
N ARG A 59 -5.11 -3.35 -13.42
CA ARG A 59 -4.27 -2.60 -14.36
C ARG A 59 -3.04 -1.99 -13.69
N GLY A 60 -3.23 -1.46 -12.48
CA GLY A 60 -2.19 -0.72 -11.78
C GLY A 60 -1.91 0.67 -12.35
N GLY A 61 -0.92 1.33 -11.74
CA GLY A 61 -0.44 2.67 -12.12
C GLY A 61 0.77 2.66 -13.06
N TRP A 62 0.81 1.73 -14.01
CA TRP A 62 1.91 1.60 -14.97
C TRP A 62 1.71 2.55 -16.15
N PRO A 63 2.65 3.48 -16.44
CA PRO A 63 2.51 4.43 -17.55
C PRO A 63 2.26 3.77 -18.90
N MET A 64 2.87 2.61 -19.14
CA MET A 64 2.69 1.84 -20.39
C MET A 64 1.29 1.27 -20.58
N ALA A 65 0.50 1.15 -19.51
CA ALA A 65 -0.84 0.59 -19.55
C ALA A 65 -1.94 1.60 -19.92
N ILE A 66 -1.64 2.92 -19.92
CA ILE A 66 -2.68 3.97 -20.01
C ILE A 66 -3.38 4.02 -21.36
N ASP A 67 -2.64 3.93 -22.45
CA ASP A 67 -3.18 4.07 -23.80
C ASP A 67 -3.40 2.71 -24.52
N LEU A 68 -3.44 1.63 -23.76
CA LEU A 68 -3.66 0.28 -24.28
C LEU A 68 -5.14 -0.12 -24.23
N THR A 69 -5.49 -1.17 -24.97
CA THR A 69 -6.77 -1.87 -24.78
C THR A 69 -6.82 -2.48 -23.36
N GLU A 70 -8.01 -2.69 -22.81
CA GLU A 70 -8.18 -3.26 -21.46
C GLU A 70 -7.38 -4.56 -21.28
N GLU A 71 -7.46 -5.48 -22.25
CA GLU A 71 -6.72 -6.75 -22.22
C GLU A 71 -5.20 -6.53 -22.15
N ALA A 72 -4.64 -5.70 -23.05
CA ALA A 72 -3.22 -5.42 -23.08
C ALA A 72 -2.74 -4.60 -21.86
N ALA A 73 -3.60 -3.77 -21.29
CA ALA A 73 -3.30 -3.02 -20.08
C ALA A 73 -3.18 -3.91 -18.84
N LEU A 74 -4.00 -4.96 -18.74
CA LEU A 74 -3.93 -5.94 -17.67
C LEU A 74 -2.66 -6.79 -17.74
N GLU A 75 -2.20 -7.15 -18.95
CA GLU A 75 -0.96 -7.92 -19.16
C GLU A 75 0.28 -7.19 -18.63
N GLN A 76 0.30 -5.86 -18.57
CA GLN A 76 1.45 -5.10 -18.05
C GLN A 76 1.81 -5.47 -16.60
N ALA A 77 0.83 -5.78 -15.77
CA ALA A 77 1.08 -6.19 -14.37
C ALA A 77 1.68 -7.61 -14.31
N PHE A 78 1.22 -8.51 -15.16
CA PHE A 78 1.77 -9.87 -15.27
C PHE A 78 3.20 -9.84 -15.82
N ASP A 79 3.46 -9.08 -16.89
CA ASP A 79 4.79 -8.90 -17.46
C ASP A 79 5.78 -8.35 -16.42
N TYR A 80 5.35 -7.34 -15.65
CA TYR A 80 6.17 -6.79 -14.57
C TYR A 80 6.45 -7.82 -13.48
N TYR A 81 5.43 -8.55 -13.02
CA TYR A 81 5.58 -9.62 -12.04
C TYR A 81 6.56 -10.71 -12.52
N GLU A 82 6.47 -11.11 -13.79
CA GLU A 82 7.40 -12.07 -14.38
C GLU A 82 8.84 -11.54 -14.41
N ALA A 83 9.05 -10.31 -14.87
CA ALA A 83 10.36 -9.68 -14.91
C ALA A 83 11.00 -9.62 -13.50
N VAL A 84 10.24 -9.19 -12.49
CA VAL A 84 10.70 -9.17 -11.10
C VAL A 84 11.13 -10.54 -10.62
N THR A 85 10.30 -11.57 -10.83
CA THR A 85 10.54 -12.91 -10.27
C THR A 85 11.62 -13.68 -11.01
N LYS A 86 11.79 -13.47 -12.32
CA LYS A 86 12.75 -14.19 -13.16
C LYS A 86 14.12 -13.49 -13.22
N GLU A 87 14.16 -12.16 -13.24
CA GLU A 87 15.39 -11.42 -13.51
C GLU A 87 15.82 -10.48 -12.39
N ASP A 88 14.98 -9.50 -12.02
CA ASP A 88 15.41 -8.38 -11.19
C ASP A 88 15.84 -8.79 -9.80
N ILE A 89 15.11 -9.73 -9.17
CA ILE A 89 15.42 -10.21 -7.83
C ILE A 89 16.83 -10.82 -7.71
N THR A 90 17.40 -11.34 -8.80
CA THR A 90 18.74 -11.92 -8.80
C THR A 90 19.84 -10.88 -9.01
N ARG A 91 19.49 -9.71 -9.52
CA ARG A 91 20.44 -8.60 -9.81
C ARG A 91 20.69 -7.69 -8.62
N VAL A 92 19.82 -7.71 -7.59
CA VAL A 92 19.81 -6.75 -6.49
C VAL A 92 21.12 -6.69 -5.71
N ASP A 93 21.67 -7.85 -5.36
CA ASP A 93 22.80 -7.98 -4.44
C ASP A 93 23.78 -9.10 -4.83
N GLY A 94 23.65 -9.63 -6.05
CA GLY A 94 24.45 -10.74 -6.55
C GLY A 94 24.10 -12.11 -5.94
N ILE A 95 23.11 -12.18 -5.06
CA ILE A 95 22.67 -13.44 -4.46
C ILE A 95 21.72 -14.14 -5.43
N LYS A 96 22.07 -15.34 -5.85
CA LYS A 96 21.23 -16.16 -6.73
C LYS A 96 20.01 -16.66 -5.95
N ARG A 97 18.82 -16.17 -6.32
CA ARG A 97 17.55 -16.60 -5.74
C ARG A 97 16.78 -17.51 -6.70
N SER A 98 16.05 -18.48 -6.15
CA SER A 98 15.16 -19.31 -6.95
C SER A 98 13.90 -18.52 -7.34
N SER A 99 13.66 -18.36 -8.62
CA SER A 99 12.45 -17.70 -9.15
C SER A 99 11.17 -18.35 -8.59
N GLU A 100 11.12 -19.68 -8.54
CA GLU A 100 9.98 -20.41 -7.98
C GLU A 100 9.72 -20.05 -6.51
N ARG A 101 10.78 -19.95 -5.68
CA ARG A 101 10.63 -19.56 -4.27
C ARG A 101 10.18 -18.11 -4.14
N VAL A 102 10.66 -17.22 -5.01
CA VAL A 102 10.22 -15.82 -5.05
C VAL A 102 8.74 -15.74 -5.42
N GLN A 103 8.30 -16.45 -6.45
CA GLN A 103 6.90 -16.50 -6.87
C GLN A 103 5.98 -16.98 -5.73
N ARG A 104 6.34 -18.08 -5.06
CA ARG A 104 5.58 -18.60 -3.91
C ARG A 104 5.54 -17.59 -2.76
N LEU A 105 6.67 -16.94 -2.45
CA LEU A 105 6.71 -15.91 -1.42
C LEU A 105 5.86 -14.69 -1.78
N MET A 106 5.93 -14.20 -3.01
CA MET A 106 5.10 -13.08 -3.45
C MET A 106 3.61 -13.44 -3.43
N LYS A 107 3.26 -14.69 -3.76
CA LYS A 107 1.89 -15.19 -3.66
C LYS A 107 1.40 -15.22 -2.21
N ALA A 108 2.20 -15.75 -1.28
CA ALA A 108 1.89 -15.74 0.15
C ALA A 108 1.76 -14.30 0.67
N TYR A 109 2.71 -13.43 0.30
CA TYR A 109 2.67 -12.02 0.68
C TYR A 109 1.43 -11.29 0.13
N ALA A 110 1.00 -11.60 -1.09
CA ALA A 110 -0.20 -11.03 -1.72
C ALA A 110 -1.50 -11.41 -0.97
N ARG A 111 -1.58 -12.63 -0.43
CA ARG A 111 -2.71 -13.04 0.45
C ARG A 111 -2.79 -12.24 1.76
N HIS A 112 -1.68 -11.63 2.15
CA HIS A 112 -1.59 -10.77 3.35
C HIS A 112 -1.56 -9.27 3.03
N GLN A 113 -1.90 -8.87 1.81
CA GLN A 113 -2.03 -7.47 1.41
C GLN A 113 -2.99 -6.72 2.33
N GLY A 114 -2.61 -5.54 2.82
CA GLY A 114 -3.42 -4.74 3.74
C GLY A 114 -3.47 -5.28 5.18
N THR A 115 -2.68 -6.29 5.53
CA THR A 115 -2.68 -6.88 6.88
C THR A 115 -1.34 -6.71 7.60
N GLN A 116 -1.36 -6.81 8.94
CA GLN A 116 -0.15 -6.75 9.78
C GLN A 116 0.47 -8.14 9.98
N ALA A 117 0.57 -8.93 8.90
CA ALA A 117 1.13 -10.28 8.97
C ALA A 117 2.60 -10.26 9.37
N SER A 118 2.95 -11.08 10.37
CA SER A 118 4.34 -11.32 10.77
C SER A 118 5.06 -12.22 9.77
N ILE A 119 6.40 -12.26 9.84
CA ILE A 119 7.20 -13.23 9.07
C ILE A 119 6.78 -14.67 9.38
N ALA A 120 6.48 -14.97 10.64
CA ALA A 120 6.00 -16.28 11.06
C ALA A 120 4.63 -16.62 10.43
N THR A 121 3.73 -15.64 10.29
CA THR A 121 2.44 -15.81 9.62
C THR A 121 2.62 -16.12 8.12
N ILE A 122 3.49 -15.38 7.43
CA ILE A 122 3.83 -15.63 6.02
C ILE A 122 4.47 -17.01 5.84
N LYS A 123 5.34 -17.41 6.77
CA LYS A 123 5.97 -18.75 6.77
C LYS A 123 4.94 -19.88 6.89
N GLU A 124 3.97 -19.73 7.78
CA GLU A 124 2.93 -20.74 7.95
C GLU A 124 1.98 -20.79 6.74
N ASP A 125 1.70 -19.63 6.12
CA ASP A 125 0.96 -19.57 4.86
C ASP A 125 1.69 -20.32 3.74
N LEU A 126 2.98 -20.09 3.56
CA LEU A 126 3.81 -20.81 2.57
C LEU A 126 3.78 -22.33 2.79
N LYS A 127 3.85 -22.77 4.04
CA LYS A 127 3.81 -24.19 4.39
C LYS A 127 2.45 -24.80 4.08
N THR A 128 1.38 -24.09 4.40
CA THR A 128 0.01 -24.59 4.29
C THR A 128 -0.50 -24.58 2.85
N ASN A 129 -0.29 -23.49 2.12
CA ASN A 129 -0.87 -23.25 0.80
C ASN A 129 0.06 -23.60 -0.36
N ASP A 130 1.36 -23.46 -0.17
CA ASP A 130 2.35 -23.65 -1.25
C ASP A 130 3.26 -24.86 -1.03
N ILE A 131 3.04 -25.65 0.04
CA ILE A 131 3.79 -26.85 0.43
C ILE A 131 5.32 -26.59 0.41
N THR A 132 5.72 -25.35 0.77
CA THR A 132 7.10 -24.90 0.76
C THR A 132 7.54 -24.51 2.16
N THR A 133 8.66 -25.06 2.60
CA THR A 133 9.30 -24.66 3.86
C THR A 133 10.47 -23.74 3.57
N LEU A 134 10.33 -22.47 3.98
CA LEU A 134 11.43 -21.50 4.06
C LEU A 134 11.62 -21.14 5.54
N ASP A 135 12.87 -20.97 5.96
CA ASP A 135 13.16 -20.39 7.27
C ASP A 135 12.91 -18.87 7.25
N GLU A 136 12.75 -18.27 8.43
CA GLU A 136 12.41 -16.86 8.57
C GLU A 136 13.51 -15.93 8.07
N ASP A 137 14.78 -16.33 8.17
CA ASP A 137 15.93 -15.55 7.69
C ASP A 137 15.92 -15.51 6.14
N THR A 138 15.60 -16.64 5.52
CA THR A 138 15.43 -16.70 4.05
C THR A 138 14.26 -15.83 3.59
N ILE A 139 13.10 -15.92 4.26
CA ILE A 139 11.94 -15.07 3.96
C ILE A 139 12.30 -13.59 4.09
N SER A 140 12.93 -13.20 5.21
CA SER A 140 13.38 -11.83 5.45
C SER A 140 14.35 -11.33 4.38
N SER A 141 15.33 -12.15 3.99
CA SER A 141 16.28 -11.82 2.93
C SER A 141 15.60 -11.58 1.57
N TYR A 142 14.57 -12.37 1.25
CA TYR A 142 13.83 -12.20 0.00
C TYR A 142 12.96 -10.94 0.02
N LEU A 143 12.27 -10.69 1.15
CA LEU A 143 11.48 -9.46 1.33
C LEU A 143 12.37 -8.22 1.29
N ASP A 144 13.57 -8.26 1.87
CA ASP A 144 14.52 -7.15 1.81
C ASP A 144 15.01 -6.90 0.38
N ALA A 145 15.21 -7.95 -0.41
CA ALA A 145 15.54 -7.79 -1.82
C ALA A 145 14.38 -7.14 -2.60
N LEU A 146 13.14 -7.58 -2.38
CA LEU A 146 11.95 -6.98 -3.00
C LEU A 146 11.77 -5.50 -2.60
N ARG A 147 12.08 -5.12 -1.34
CA ARG A 147 12.09 -3.70 -0.92
C ARG A 147 13.16 -2.89 -1.64
N LYS A 148 14.36 -3.44 -1.81
CA LYS A 148 15.48 -2.76 -2.49
C LYS A 148 15.19 -2.44 -3.96
N ILE A 149 14.37 -3.25 -4.63
CA ILE A 149 13.93 -3.01 -6.01
C ILE A 149 12.55 -2.36 -6.09
N PHE A 150 12.05 -1.82 -4.99
CA PHE A 150 10.79 -1.07 -4.92
C PHE A 150 9.56 -1.87 -5.38
N VAL A 151 9.50 -3.18 -5.09
CA VAL A 151 8.33 -4.04 -5.32
C VAL A 151 7.41 -4.04 -4.10
N ILE A 152 8.01 -3.97 -2.91
CA ILE A 152 7.30 -3.91 -1.63
C ILE A 152 7.60 -2.58 -0.95
N GLU A 153 6.55 -1.96 -0.42
CA GLU A 153 6.61 -0.78 0.45
C GLU A 153 5.65 -0.99 1.63
N ASP A 154 6.11 -1.65 2.67
CA ASP A 154 5.31 -1.83 3.90
C ASP A 154 4.97 -0.48 4.54
N MET A 155 3.83 -0.41 5.23
CA MET A 155 3.38 0.81 5.90
C MET A 155 3.64 0.73 7.41
N PRO A 156 4.51 1.61 7.95
CA PRO A 156 4.87 1.58 9.35
C PRO A 156 3.72 2.06 10.26
N ALA A 157 3.78 1.63 11.52
CA ALA A 157 2.83 2.08 12.53
C ALA A 157 3.06 3.54 12.92
N TRP A 158 1.97 4.29 13.09
CA TRP A 158 1.99 5.65 13.61
C TRP A 158 1.94 5.67 15.15
N ASN A 159 2.79 6.47 15.75
CA ASN A 159 2.74 6.73 17.19
C ASN A 159 2.52 8.24 17.42
N PRO A 160 1.32 8.66 17.87
CA PRO A 160 1.00 10.07 18.10
C PRO A 160 1.82 10.69 19.22
N ASN A 161 2.31 9.88 20.15
CA ASN A 161 2.99 10.34 21.35
C ASN A 161 4.46 9.95 21.36
N LEU A 162 5.37 10.90 21.16
CA LEU A 162 6.82 10.69 21.16
C LEU A 162 7.35 10.00 22.44
N ARG A 163 6.58 10.04 23.53
CA ARG A 163 6.94 9.45 24.82
C ARG A 163 5.84 8.60 25.45
N SER A 164 4.85 8.16 24.66
CA SER A 164 3.75 7.34 25.17
C SER A 164 4.24 5.96 25.59
N LYS A 165 3.77 5.51 26.74
CA LYS A 165 3.87 4.11 27.17
C LYS A 165 2.70 3.25 26.65
N THR A 166 1.80 3.81 25.85
CA THR A 166 0.69 3.07 25.28
C THR A 166 1.27 2.07 24.28
N ALA A 167 0.94 0.79 24.47
CA ALA A 167 1.38 -0.27 23.59
C ALA A 167 0.62 -0.14 22.26
N ILE A 168 1.26 0.48 21.27
CA ILE A 168 0.82 0.48 19.88
C ILE A 168 1.42 -0.74 19.21
N ARG A 169 0.67 -1.42 18.37
CA ARG A 169 1.21 -2.50 17.56
C ARG A 169 2.16 -1.89 16.54
N THR A 170 3.40 -2.39 16.53
CA THR A 170 4.50 -1.85 15.71
C THR A 170 4.79 -2.67 14.46
N THR A 171 4.02 -3.74 14.22
CA THR A 171 4.16 -4.55 13.01
C THR A 171 3.66 -3.74 11.81
N ASP A 172 4.49 -3.64 10.77
CA ASP A 172 4.13 -2.93 9.56
C ASP A 172 2.95 -3.63 8.84
N THR A 173 2.07 -2.85 8.23
CA THR A 173 1.07 -3.38 7.30
C THR A 173 1.72 -3.70 5.97
N ARG A 174 1.40 -4.88 5.42
CA ARG A 174 2.04 -5.43 4.21
C ARG A 174 1.42 -4.83 2.95
N TYR A 175 2.26 -4.20 2.11
CA TYR A 175 1.84 -3.67 0.83
C TYR A 175 2.89 -3.90 -0.26
N PHE A 176 2.42 -4.30 -1.43
CA PHE A 176 3.15 -4.01 -2.66
C PHE A 176 3.08 -2.51 -2.96
N VAL A 177 4.00 -2.02 -3.76
CA VAL A 177 3.96 -0.60 -4.19
C VAL A 177 2.75 -0.29 -5.06
N ASP A 178 2.19 -1.31 -5.70
CA ASP A 178 0.95 -1.25 -6.49
C ASP A 178 0.13 -2.53 -6.29
N PRO A 179 -1.19 -2.44 -6.10
CA PRO A 179 -2.05 -3.62 -5.90
C PRO A 179 -2.06 -4.58 -7.09
N SER A 180 -1.78 -4.11 -8.30
CA SER A 180 -1.73 -4.97 -9.49
C SER A 180 -0.64 -6.04 -9.43
N ILE A 181 0.44 -5.79 -8.68
CA ILE A 181 1.47 -6.82 -8.45
C ILE A 181 0.88 -7.97 -7.63
N ALA A 182 0.04 -7.65 -6.65
CA ALA A 182 -0.59 -8.67 -5.81
C ALA A 182 -1.66 -9.45 -6.59
N THR A 183 -2.46 -8.79 -7.45
CA THR A 183 -3.42 -9.49 -8.32
C THR A 183 -2.69 -10.41 -9.31
N ALA A 184 -1.60 -9.95 -9.93
CA ALA A 184 -0.78 -10.77 -10.81
C ALA A 184 -0.15 -11.96 -10.06
N ALA A 185 0.37 -11.76 -8.83
CA ALA A 185 0.93 -12.84 -8.03
C ALA A 185 -0.10 -13.92 -7.64
N LEU A 186 -1.38 -13.54 -7.51
CA LEU A 186 -2.49 -14.43 -7.18
C LEU A 186 -3.22 -14.96 -8.42
N ASP A 187 -2.82 -14.54 -9.62
CA ASP A 187 -3.47 -14.88 -10.89
C ASP A 187 -4.94 -14.46 -10.92
N LEU A 188 -5.22 -13.23 -10.43
CA LEU A 188 -6.56 -12.66 -10.34
C LEU A 188 -6.77 -11.58 -11.40
N GLY A 189 -7.96 -11.63 -12.02
CA GLY A 189 -8.46 -10.58 -12.89
C GLY A 189 -9.59 -9.76 -12.24
N PRO A 190 -10.12 -8.72 -12.95
CA PRO A 190 -11.19 -7.88 -12.43
C PRO A 190 -12.46 -8.64 -12.02
N ASN A 191 -12.81 -9.71 -12.75
CA ASN A 191 -13.98 -10.52 -12.44
C ASN A 191 -13.81 -11.32 -11.15
N ASP A 192 -12.61 -11.76 -10.82
CA ASP A 192 -12.35 -12.47 -9.56
C ASP A 192 -12.56 -11.55 -8.37
N LEU A 193 -12.12 -10.28 -8.47
CA LEU A 193 -12.34 -9.27 -7.45
C LEU A 193 -13.84 -8.93 -7.29
N LEU A 194 -14.59 -8.84 -8.38
CA LEU A 194 -16.04 -8.61 -8.34
C LEU A 194 -16.81 -9.77 -7.71
N ASN A 195 -16.30 -10.99 -7.82
CA ASN A 195 -16.89 -12.18 -7.19
C ASN A 195 -16.53 -12.34 -5.71
N ASP A 196 -15.48 -11.64 -5.23
CA ASP A 196 -15.06 -11.61 -3.83
C ASP A 196 -14.82 -10.18 -3.36
N LEU A 197 -15.88 -9.49 -2.96
CA LEU A 197 -15.83 -8.11 -2.50
C LEU A 197 -15.04 -7.91 -1.21
N ASN A 198 -14.86 -8.95 -0.39
CA ASN A 198 -13.99 -8.86 0.79
C ASN A 198 -12.53 -8.75 0.37
N THR A 199 -12.07 -9.61 -0.51
CA THR A 199 -10.73 -9.52 -1.10
C THR A 199 -10.57 -8.20 -1.86
N MET A 200 -11.56 -7.81 -2.67
CA MET A 200 -11.52 -6.52 -3.38
C MET A 200 -11.36 -5.33 -2.42
N GLY A 201 -11.94 -5.38 -1.22
CA GLY A 201 -11.79 -4.34 -0.20
C GLY A 201 -10.34 -4.10 0.20
N PHE A 202 -9.56 -5.14 0.45
CA PHE A 202 -8.12 -5.03 0.77
C PHE A 202 -7.29 -4.48 -0.39
N PHE A 203 -7.63 -4.86 -1.63
CA PHE A 203 -6.95 -4.33 -2.81
C PHE A 203 -7.34 -2.88 -3.09
N PHE A 204 -8.58 -2.50 -2.81
CA PHE A 204 -9.02 -1.10 -2.89
C PHE A 204 -8.31 -0.23 -1.85
N GLU A 205 -8.18 -0.72 -0.62
CA GLU A 205 -7.37 -0.05 0.42
C GLU A 205 -5.93 0.15 -0.07
N ALA A 206 -5.31 -0.88 -0.65
CA ALA A 206 -3.96 -0.79 -1.19
C ALA A 206 -3.85 0.24 -2.34
N LEU A 207 -4.85 0.33 -3.21
CA LEU A 207 -4.95 1.35 -4.27
C LEU A 207 -4.98 2.76 -3.67
N CYS A 208 -5.82 2.97 -2.65
CA CYS A 208 -5.91 4.25 -1.96
C CYS A 208 -4.61 4.61 -1.21
N VAL A 209 -3.98 3.65 -0.53
CA VAL A 209 -2.71 3.86 0.18
C VAL A 209 -1.59 4.22 -0.81
N ARG A 210 -1.53 3.59 -1.99
CA ARG A 210 -0.60 3.95 -3.07
C ARG A 210 -0.72 5.44 -3.41
N ASP A 211 -1.93 5.90 -3.69
CA ASP A 211 -2.19 7.29 -4.08
C ASP A 211 -1.92 8.26 -2.91
N LEU A 212 -2.34 7.92 -1.69
CA LEU A 212 -2.07 8.72 -0.50
C LEU A 212 -0.57 8.93 -0.27
N ARG A 213 0.28 7.94 -0.54
CA ARG A 213 1.75 8.07 -0.42
C ARG A 213 2.30 9.13 -1.35
N VAL A 214 1.84 9.15 -2.61
CA VAL A 214 2.28 10.15 -3.60
C VAL A 214 1.82 11.55 -3.17
N TYR A 215 0.55 11.69 -2.79
CA TYR A 215 0.01 12.98 -2.36
C TYR A 215 0.63 13.48 -1.04
N ALA A 216 0.89 12.58 -0.09
CA ALA A 216 1.53 12.93 1.17
C ALA A 216 2.98 13.40 0.96
N GLU A 217 3.75 12.73 0.10
CA GLU A 217 5.13 13.10 -0.23
C GLU A 217 5.20 14.49 -0.86
N ALA A 218 4.24 14.84 -1.75
CA ALA A 218 4.12 16.17 -2.33
C ALA A 218 3.88 17.28 -1.28
N LEU A 219 3.32 16.92 -0.11
CA LEU A 219 3.10 17.80 1.05
C LEU A 219 4.20 17.67 2.11
N ASN A 220 5.32 17.02 1.83
CA ASN A 220 6.36 16.68 2.80
C ASN A 220 5.82 15.83 3.96
N GLY A 221 4.85 14.98 3.72
CA GLY A 221 4.26 14.04 4.68
C GLY A 221 4.67 12.61 4.41
N LYS A 222 4.18 11.72 5.29
CA LYS A 222 4.29 10.27 5.17
C LYS A 222 2.97 9.62 5.57
N VAL A 223 2.74 8.40 5.09
CA VAL A 223 1.56 7.60 5.42
C VAL A 223 1.96 6.48 6.37
N TYR A 224 1.13 6.28 7.38
CA TYR A 224 1.28 5.29 8.43
C TYR A 224 -0.06 4.59 8.65
N HIS A 225 -0.07 3.44 9.33
CA HIS A 225 -1.28 2.86 9.90
C HIS A 225 -1.32 3.10 11.41
N TYR A 226 -2.50 2.99 12.01
CA TYR A 226 -2.66 2.98 13.45
C TYR A 226 -3.40 1.74 13.90
N ARG A 227 -2.91 1.06 14.93
CA ARG A 227 -3.63 0.00 15.64
C ARG A 227 -3.13 -0.08 17.07
N ASP A 228 -4.06 -0.04 18.02
CA ASP A 228 -3.75 -0.18 19.41
C ASP A 228 -4.00 -1.61 19.96
N LYS A 229 -3.72 -1.80 21.25
CA LYS A 229 -3.96 -3.08 21.93
C LYS A 229 -5.44 -3.44 22.09
N ASN A 230 -6.36 -2.48 21.94
CA ASN A 230 -7.82 -2.66 22.03
C ASN A 230 -8.45 -2.90 20.65
N GLU A 231 -7.65 -3.19 19.64
CA GLU A 231 -8.05 -3.40 18.25
C GLU A 231 -8.69 -2.15 17.59
N LEU A 232 -8.54 -0.96 18.19
CA LEU A 232 -8.91 0.28 17.51
C LEU A 232 -7.86 0.55 16.43
N GLU A 233 -8.31 0.65 15.19
CA GLU A 233 -7.44 0.82 14.04
C GLU A 233 -7.88 1.99 13.15
N CYS A 234 -6.95 2.48 12.34
CA CYS A 234 -7.18 3.45 11.29
C CYS A 234 -6.34 3.02 10.08
N ASP A 235 -6.98 2.89 8.94
CA ASP A 235 -6.38 2.34 7.72
C ASP A 235 -5.17 3.17 7.28
N ALA A 236 -5.27 4.51 7.33
CA ALA A 236 -4.13 5.37 7.04
C ALA A 236 -4.10 6.64 7.90
N VAL A 237 -2.90 7.02 8.32
CA VAL A 237 -2.62 8.31 8.97
C VAL A 237 -1.62 9.06 8.12
N VAL A 238 -2.04 10.18 7.55
CA VAL A 238 -1.17 11.08 6.81
C VAL A 238 -0.55 12.06 7.79
N HIS A 239 0.75 12.01 8.01
CA HIS A 239 1.46 12.88 8.95
C HIS A 239 2.42 13.79 8.21
N LEU A 240 2.22 15.10 8.31
CA LEU A 240 3.04 16.13 7.68
C LEU A 240 4.23 16.52 8.57
N ARG A 241 5.30 17.01 7.96
CA ARG A 241 6.50 17.44 8.72
C ARG A 241 6.25 18.65 9.62
N ASP A 242 5.21 19.43 9.38
CA ASP A 242 4.80 20.55 10.24
C ASP A 242 4.05 20.11 11.50
N GLY A 243 3.79 18.81 11.64
CA GLY A 243 3.16 18.18 12.79
C GLY A 243 1.65 18.01 12.63
N ARG A 244 1.03 18.54 11.57
CA ARG A 244 -0.38 18.23 11.26
C ARG A 244 -0.50 16.78 10.82
N TYR A 245 -1.63 16.16 11.12
CA TYR A 245 -1.97 14.82 10.65
C TYR A 245 -3.44 14.72 10.27
N GLY A 246 -3.77 13.78 9.42
CA GLY A 246 -5.12 13.44 9.01
C GLY A 246 -5.36 11.95 9.18
N LEU A 247 -6.51 11.58 9.72
CA LEU A 247 -6.95 10.19 9.88
C LEU A 247 -7.83 9.82 8.69
N VAL A 248 -7.57 8.66 8.09
CA VAL A 248 -8.26 8.20 6.88
C VAL A 248 -8.73 6.77 7.09
N GLU A 249 -10.02 6.57 6.88
CA GLU A 249 -10.66 5.27 6.87
C GLU A 249 -11.11 4.97 5.45
N ILE A 250 -10.75 3.81 4.91
CA ILE A 250 -10.96 3.43 3.51
C ILE A 250 -12.01 2.32 3.46
N LYS A 251 -13.15 2.60 2.86
CA LYS A 251 -14.25 1.62 2.76
C LYS A 251 -14.74 1.51 1.32
N LEU A 252 -14.77 0.29 0.82
CA LEU A 252 -15.40 -0.04 -0.45
C LEU A 252 -16.84 -0.48 -0.19
N GLY A 253 -17.79 0.48 -0.25
CA GLY A 253 -19.19 0.17 0.01
C GLY A 253 -20.06 1.39 0.24
N GLY A 254 -21.33 1.13 0.62
CA GLY A 254 -22.34 2.19 0.81
C GLY A 254 -22.27 2.89 2.16
N GLU A 255 -23.28 3.76 2.40
CA GLU A 255 -23.39 4.65 3.57
C GLU A 255 -23.20 3.97 4.93
N SER A 256 -23.59 2.70 5.08
CA SER A 256 -23.40 1.97 6.33
C SER A 256 -21.92 1.80 6.68
N LEU A 257 -21.09 1.38 5.73
CA LEU A 257 -19.65 1.20 5.94
C LEU A 257 -18.94 2.54 6.16
N ILE A 258 -19.36 3.58 5.44
CA ILE A 258 -18.86 4.95 5.64
C ILE A 258 -19.19 5.44 7.05
N SER A 259 -20.43 5.22 7.50
CA SER A 259 -20.87 5.61 8.86
C SER A 259 -20.07 4.87 9.95
N ASP A 260 -19.77 3.60 9.75
CA ASP A 260 -18.98 2.83 10.71
C ASP A 260 -17.51 3.29 10.73
N GLY A 261 -16.91 3.56 9.57
CA GLY A 261 -15.60 4.19 9.50
C GLY A 261 -15.54 5.55 10.19
N ALA A 262 -16.56 6.40 10.00
CA ALA A 262 -16.64 7.70 10.69
C ALA A 262 -16.71 7.56 12.22
N LYS A 263 -17.40 6.54 12.75
CA LYS A 263 -17.42 6.25 14.20
C LYS A 263 -16.04 5.89 14.71
N THR A 264 -15.31 5.06 13.98
CA THR A 264 -13.93 4.66 14.31
C THR A 264 -13.03 5.89 14.37
N LEU A 265 -13.07 6.75 13.35
CA LEU A 265 -12.27 7.98 13.31
C LEU A 265 -12.61 8.93 14.48
N ASN A 266 -13.89 9.15 14.78
CA ASN A 266 -14.32 10.00 15.90
C ASN A 266 -13.84 9.43 17.26
N GLN A 267 -13.87 8.11 17.43
CA GLN A 267 -13.35 7.46 18.63
C GLN A 267 -11.85 7.67 18.76
N LEU A 268 -11.11 7.50 17.68
CA LEU A 268 -9.66 7.69 17.66
C LEU A 268 -9.29 9.16 17.91
N GLU A 269 -10.01 10.11 17.30
CA GLU A 269 -9.83 11.53 17.52
C GLU A 269 -9.95 11.89 19.02
N GLY A 270 -10.96 11.34 19.71
CA GLY A 270 -11.13 11.56 21.14
C GLY A 270 -10.02 11.01 22.05
N LEU A 271 -9.17 10.12 21.53
CA LEU A 271 -8.03 9.55 22.26
C LEU A 271 -6.69 10.25 21.97
N ILE A 272 -6.64 11.03 20.90
CA ILE A 272 -5.44 11.75 20.49
C ILE A 272 -5.57 13.22 20.90
N ASP A 273 -4.47 13.84 21.29
CA ASP A 273 -4.44 15.29 21.56
C ASP A 273 -4.70 16.08 20.26
N ASN A 274 -5.89 16.69 20.17
CA ASN A 274 -6.41 17.38 18.98
C ASN A 274 -5.70 18.69 18.61
N THR A 275 -4.68 19.10 19.35
CA THR A 275 -3.99 20.38 19.11
C THR A 275 -3.21 20.42 17.79
N ARG A 276 -3.09 19.28 17.07
CA ARG A 276 -2.30 19.12 15.83
C ARG A 276 -3.06 18.50 14.67
N MET A 277 -4.36 18.33 14.80
CA MET A 277 -5.21 17.79 13.76
C MET A 277 -5.57 18.82 12.69
#